data_681233df12cb9d0dc72215950ae1a4fb
#
_entry.id   681233df12cb9d0dc72215950ae1a4fb
#
_cell.length_a   1.000
_cell.length_b   1.000
_cell.length_c   1.000
_cell.angle_alpha   90.00
_cell.angle_beta   90.00
_cell.angle_gamma   90.00
#
_symmetry.space_group_name_H-M   'P 1'
#
loop_
_entity.id
_entity.type
_entity.pdbx_description
1 polymer ?
#
loop_
_entity_poly.entity_id
_entity_poly.type
_entity_poly.pdbx_seq_one_letter_code
_entity_poly.pdbx_strand_id
1 'polypeptide(L)'
;MLQARLSRFQIFVVLLALLATSCSLGARAPQMTSTLIVGNSHIDVTVDDGKLNVPQADLIAWAQAAAESVASYYGRFPVPHVSLRIMPFSGHGVRHGMTFGMRGGFIKIGLGSDTTKAALMNDWMLTHEMIHLAFPSVADEHHWIEEGISTYVEPIARIRASHMKEEQMWADLIRDMPKGQPEAGDQGLDRTHTWGRTYWGGALFCFDADVEIRRQTQNKKGLQDALRGILNAGGNITEDWELTKALKVADQATGTTVLTDLYNQMKDKPVSVDLQEKWKQLGIEWDGSAVHLRDDAPQAAIRRAITGAASPAGSNADASIQSAANAIAVMAGRKSS
;
A
#
# COMPACT_ATOMS: atom_id res chain seq x y z
N MET A 1 20.51 88.49 -0.83
CA MET A 1 21.86 87.99 -1.20
C MET A 1 21.93 86.53 -1.05
N LEU A 2 21.99 85.80 -2.04
CA LEU A 2 22.79 84.67 -2.49
C LEU A 2 22.04 83.88 -3.57
N GLN A 3 22.57 83.96 -4.74
CA GLN A 3 22.14 83.16 -5.87
C GLN A 3 22.64 81.74 -5.70
N ALA A 4 21.78 80.76 -5.83
CA ALA A 4 22.15 79.38 -6.00
C ALA A 4 22.01 78.95 -7.47
N ARG A 5 23.12 78.56 -8.08
CA ARG A 5 23.25 78.08 -9.41
C ARG A 5 22.59 76.72 -9.60
N LEU A 6 21.70 76.58 -10.54
CA LEU A 6 21.17 75.33 -11.06
C LEU A 6 22.23 74.63 -11.94
N SER A 7 22.70 73.51 -11.52
CA SER A 7 23.49 72.59 -12.31
C SER A 7 22.57 71.66 -13.12
N ARG A 8 22.72 71.69 -14.43
CA ARG A 8 22.01 70.81 -15.38
C ARG A 8 22.63 69.42 -15.29
N PHE A 9 21.91 68.50 -14.73
CA PHE A 9 22.19 67.05 -14.91
C PHE A 9 21.42 66.57 -16.14
N GLN A 10 22.15 66.21 -17.18
CA GLN A 10 21.63 65.49 -18.33
C GLN A 10 21.33 64.08 -17.93
N ILE A 11 20.06 63.70 -17.97
CA ILE A 11 19.61 62.33 -17.81
C ILE A 11 19.85 61.63 -19.14
N PHE A 12 20.87 60.78 -19.20
CA PHE A 12 21.05 59.79 -20.25
C PHE A 12 20.05 58.63 -19.96
N VAL A 13 18.97 58.58 -20.76
CA VAL A 13 18.06 57.42 -20.77
C VAL A 13 18.78 56.36 -21.62
N VAL A 14 19.44 55.43 -20.98
CA VAL A 14 19.91 54.17 -21.62
C VAL A 14 18.70 53.27 -21.73
N LEU A 15 18.15 53.17 -22.94
CA LEU A 15 17.15 52.15 -23.28
C LEU A 15 17.87 50.81 -23.34
N LEU A 16 17.89 50.06 -22.21
CA LEU A 16 18.33 48.66 -22.16
C LEU A 16 17.16 47.82 -22.70
N ALA A 17 17.20 47.48 -24.00
CA ALA A 17 16.33 46.47 -24.57
C ALA A 17 16.73 45.11 -23.96
N LEU A 18 16.07 44.73 -22.88
CA LEU A 18 16.07 43.35 -22.35
C LEU A 18 15.35 42.48 -23.38
N LEU A 19 16.10 41.86 -24.27
CA LEU A 19 15.70 40.67 -24.99
C LEU A 19 15.51 39.56 -23.91
N ALA A 20 14.32 39.51 -23.34
CA ALA A 20 13.87 38.38 -22.60
C ALA A 20 13.71 37.20 -23.60
N THR A 21 14.78 36.48 -23.86
CA THR A 21 14.70 35.12 -24.37
C THR A 21 13.99 34.32 -23.29
N SER A 22 12.67 34.27 -23.41
CA SER A 22 11.84 33.29 -22.70
C SER A 22 12.30 31.93 -23.18
N CYS A 23 13.29 31.36 -22.49
CA CYS A 23 13.51 29.93 -22.50
C CYS A 23 12.30 29.34 -21.81
N SER A 24 11.18 29.21 -22.52
CA SER A 24 10.13 28.28 -22.15
C SER A 24 10.81 26.91 -22.19
N LEU A 25 11.25 26.42 -21.02
CA LEU A 25 11.33 24.98 -20.80
C LEU A 25 9.90 24.49 -21.03
N GLY A 26 9.56 24.22 -22.27
CA GLY A 26 8.31 23.64 -22.66
C GLY A 26 8.25 22.29 -21.93
N ALA A 27 7.42 22.22 -20.89
CA ALA A 27 7.05 20.95 -20.36
C ALA A 27 6.52 20.15 -21.56
N ARG A 28 7.27 19.14 -21.97
CA ARG A 28 6.92 18.30 -23.11
C ARG A 28 5.58 17.67 -22.79
N ALA A 29 4.64 17.70 -23.72
CA ALA A 29 3.32 17.11 -23.51
C ALA A 29 3.47 15.61 -23.20
N PRO A 30 2.68 15.05 -22.27
CA PRO A 30 2.75 13.62 -21.96
C PRO A 30 2.43 12.80 -23.21
N GLN A 31 3.14 11.69 -23.40
CA GLN A 31 2.93 10.79 -24.53
C GLN A 31 1.55 10.13 -24.50
N MET A 32 0.99 9.93 -23.30
CA MET A 32 -0.30 9.29 -23.05
C MET A 32 -0.97 9.90 -21.82
N THR A 33 -2.29 10.08 -21.91
CA THR A 33 -3.13 10.37 -20.75
C THR A 33 -4.39 9.51 -20.83
N SER A 34 -4.78 8.87 -19.73
CA SER A 34 -6.01 8.05 -19.63
C SER A 34 -6.52 8.12 -18.20
N THR A 35 -7.84 8.02 -18.02
CA THR A 35 -8.47 7.99 -16.70
C THR A 35 -9.09 6.62 -16.45
N LEU A 36 -8.77 6.00 -15.31
CA LEU A 36 -9.40 4.80 -14.77
C LEU A 36 -10.43 5.20 -13.72
N ILE A 37 -11.51 4.42 -13.66
CA ILE A 37 -12.56 4.58 -12.65
C ILE A 37 -12.58 3.30 -11.79
N VAL A 38 -12.40 3.46 -10.47
CA VAL A 38 -12.44 2.36 -9.50
C VAL A 38 -13.43 2.73 -8.40
N GLY A 39 -14.64 2.17 -8.47
CA GLY A 39 -15.77 2.63 -7.64
C GLY A 39 -16.07 4.11 -7.90
N ASN A 40 -15.96 4.94 -6.88
CA ASN A 40 -16.16 6.40 -6.96
C ASN A 40 -14.86 7.19 -7.15
N SER A 41 -13.74 6.53 -7.41
CA SER A 41 -12.42 7.16 -7.51
C SER A 41 -11.95 7.24 -8.95
N HIS A 42 -11.21 8.30 -9.26
CA HIS A 42 -10.60 8.55 -10.56
C HIS A 42 -9.08 8.46 -10.44
N ILE A 43 -8.43 7.71 -11.33
CA ILE A 43 -6.99 7.58 -11.43
C ILE A 43 -6.56 8.08 -12.80
N ASP A 44 -5.93 9.25 -12.85
CA ASP A 44 -5.40 9.84 -14.08
C ASP A 44 -4.01 9.27 -14.32
N VAL A 45 -3.91 8.38 -15.30
CA VAL A 45 -2.66 7.74 -15.72
C VAL A 45 -2.01 8.59 -16.80
N THR A 46 -0.80 9.06 -16.53
CA THR A 46 0.00 9.85 -17.48
C THR A 46 1.34 9.15 -17.72
N VAL A 47 1.71 8.98 -18.97
CA VAL A 47 3.03 8.48 -19.37
C VAL A 47 3.85 9.64 -19.91
N ASP A 48 5.01 9.87 -19.30
CA ASP A 48 5.97 10.86 -19.78
C ASP A 48 6.56 10.46 -21.14
N ASP A 49 7.22 11.41 -21.78
CA ASP A 49 7.98 11.13 -23.00
C ASP A 49 9.04 10.06 -22.76
N GLY A 50 9.07 9.11 -23.66
CA GLY A 50 10.01 7.99 -23.64
C GLY A 50 9.47 6.81 -24.42
N LYS A 51 10.35 5.86 -24.74
CA LYS A 51 9.96 4.66 -25.45
C LYS A 51 9.47 3.61 -24.44
N LEU A 52 8.28 3.09 -24.64
CA LEU A 52 7.78 1.87 -24.00
C LEU A 52 7.38 0.88 -25.09
N ASN A 53 7.84 -0.36 -24.99
CA ASN A 53 7.49 -1.42 -25.94
C ASN A 53 6.17 -2.12 -25.54
N VAL A 54 5.70 -1.91 -24.31
CA VAL A 54 4.44 -2.46 -23.82
C VAL A 54 3.26 -1.64 -24.36
N PRO A 55 2.19 -2.27 -24.88
CA PRO A 55 1.00 -1.58 -25.36
C PRO A 55 0.31 -0.75 -24.25
N GLN A 56 -0.30 0.38 -24.64
CA GLN A 56 -1.08 1.21 -23.71
C GLN A 56 -2.15 0.43 -22.95
N ALA A 57 -2.84 -0.49 -23.63
CA ALA A 57 -3.88 -1.32 -23.01
C ALA A 57 -3.32 -2.18 -21.85
N ASP A 58 -2.08 -2.65 -21.94
CA ASP A 58 -1.45 -3.45 -20.88
C ASP A 58 -1.01 -2.56 -19.70
N LEU A 59 -0.60 -1.30 -19.96
CA LEU A 59 -0.34 -0.31 -18.89
C LEU A 59 -1.61 0.00 -18.09
N ILE A 60 -2.72 0.19 -18.79
CA ILE A 60 -4.02 0.45 -18.18
C ILE A 60 -4.49 -0.77 -17.39
N ALA A 61 -4.35 -1.98 -17.93
CA ALA A 61 -4.70 -3.22 -17.25
C ALA A 61 -3.87 -3.42 -15.96
N TRP A 62 -2.58 -3.11 -16.00
CA TRP A 62 -1.70 -3.14 -14.82
C TRP A 62 -2.15 -2.16 -13.74
N ALA A 63 -2.40 -0.91 -14.11
CA ALA A 63 -2.88 0.11 -13.16
C ALA A 63 -4.25 -0.25 -12.58
N GLN A 64 -5.16 -0.81 -13.39
CA GLN A 64 -6.46 -1.32 -12.97
C GLN A 64 -6.30 -2.46 -11.95
N ALA A 65 -5.46 -3.46 -12.24
CA ALA A 65 -5.23 -4.61 -11.36
C ALA A 65 -4.66 -4.20 -9.99
N ALA A 66 -3.73 -3.23 -9.96
CA ALA A 66 -3.20 -2.68 -8.71
C ALA A 66 -4.31 -1.98 -7.90
N ALA A 67 -5.11 -1.13 -8.54
CA ALA A 67 -6.18 -0.40 -7.88
C ALA A 67 -7.30 -1.32 -7.37
N GLU A 68 -7.66 -2.37 -8.13
CA GLU A 68 -8.64 -3.38 -7.72
C GLU A 68 -8.14 -4.18 -6.50
N SER A 69 -6.85 -4.51 -6.47
CA SER A 69 -6.23 -5.19 -5.32
C SER A 69 -6.40 -4.35 -4.05
N VAL A 70 -6.07 -3.06 -4.11
CA VAL A 70 -6.24 -2.15 -2.96
C VAL A 70 -7.71 -1.99 -2.58
N ALA A 71 -8.60 -1.78 -3.55
CA ALA A 71 -10.04 -1.65 -3.30
C ALA A 71 -10.64 -2.94 -2.68
N SER A 72 -10.19 -4.11 -3.11
CA SER A 72 -10.60 -5.41 -2.53
C SER A 72 -10.22 -5.53 -1.06
N TYR A 73 -9.01 -5.11 -0.69
CA TYR A 73 -8.55 -5.17 0.69
C TYR A 73 -9.25 -4.13 1.58
N TYR A 74 -9.35 -2.88 1.14
CA TYR A 74 -9.92 -1.80 1.93
C TYR A 74 -11.45 -1.67 1.83
N GLY A 75 -12.09 -2.38 0.89
CA GLY A 75 -13.54 -2.30 0.62
C GLY A 75 -13.93 -1.11 -0.25
N ARG A 76 -12.99 -0.21 -0.53
CA ARG A 76 -13.07 0.92 -1.47
C ARG A 76 -11.68 1.39 -1.84
N PHE A 77 -11.54 2.12 -2.92
CA PHE A 77 -10.28 2.80 -3.19
C PHE A 77 -10.09 3.97 -2.20
N PRO A 78 -8.86 4.21 -1.68
CA PRO A 78 -8.66 5.04 -0.48
C PRO A 78 -9.00 6.52 -0.63
N VAL A 79 -8.71 7.11 -1.79
CA VAL A 79 -8.88 8.54 -2.07
C VAL A 79 -9.72 8.76 -3.32
N PRO A 80 -10.44 9.89 -3.46
CA PRO A 80 -11.32 10.12 -4.61
C PRO A 80 -10.57 10.38 -5.91
N HIS A 81 -9.33 10.84 -5.84
CA HIS A 81 -8.52 11.16 -7.03
C HIS A 81 -7.06 10.83 -6.82
N VAL A 82 -6.43 10.26 -7.86
CA VAL A 82 -4.99 10.00 -7.93
C VAL A 82 -4.45 10.42 -9.29
N SER A 83 -3.30 11.08 -9.28
CA SER A 83 -2.47 11.27 -10.47
C SER A 83 -1.34 10.23 -10.46
N LEU A 84 -1.41 9.26 -11.37
CA LEU A 84 -0.36 8.26 -11.59
C LEU A 84 0.52 8.68 -12.76
N ARG A 85 1.79 8.96 -12.48
CA ARG A 85 2.77 9.34 -13.47
C ARG A 85 3.78 8.23 -13.72
N ILE A 86 3.78 7.68 -14.93
CA ILE A 86 4.70 6.64 -15.37
C ILE A 86 5.86 7.30 -16.11
N MET A 87 7.08 7.05 -15.63
CA MET A 87 8.32 7.63 -16.18
C MET A 87 9.11 6.55 -16.91
N PRO A 88 9.15 6.55 -18.25
CA PRO A 88 9.94 5.60 -19.03
C PRO A 88 11.45 5.72 -18.73
N PHE A 89 12.13 4.57 -18.60
CA PHE A 89 13.60 4.50 -18.58
C PHE A 89 14.09 3.34 -19.45
N SER A 90 15.37 3.33 -19.83
CA SER A 90 15.95 2.23 -20.60
C SER A 90 16.15 0.99 -19.76
N GLY A 91 15.66 -0.18 -20.22
CA GLY A 91 15.81 -1.47 -19.56
C GLY A 91 14.49 -2.10 -19.14
N HIS A 92 14.51 -2.90 -18.08
CA HIS A 92 13.38 -3.76 -17.68
C HIS A 92 12.88 -3.44 -16.28
N GLY A 93 11.61 -3.81 -16.02
CA GLY A 93 10.97 -3.82 -14.71
C GLY A 93 10.39 -2.48 -14.28
N VAL A 94 9.79 -2.49 -13.11
CA VAL A 94 9.22 -1.32 -12.42
C VAL A 94 10.20 -0.88 -11.33
N ARG A 95 10.42 0.44 -11.18
CA ARG A 95 11.40 0.98 -10.22
C ARG A 95 11.00 2.35 -9.73
N HIS A 96 11.53 2.75 -8.57
CA HIS A 96 11.42 4.10 -8.03
C HIS A 96 9.96 4.55 -7.86
N GLY A 97 9.15 3.70 -7.27
CA GLY A 97 7.82 4.09 -6.79
C GLY A 97 7.95 5.15 -5.70
N MET A 98 7.05 6.12 -5.71
CA MET A 98 6.93 7.16 -4.68
C MET A 98 5.50 7.66 -4.63
N THR A 99 4.91 7.77 -3.44
CA THR A 99 3.55 8.23 -3.23
C THR A 99 3.52 9.47 -2.34
N PHE A 100 2.68 10.44 -2.69
CA PHE A 100 2.54 11.71 -1.99
C PHE A 100 1.08 12.10 -1.81
N GLY A 101 0.75 12.74 -0.67
CA GLY A 101 -0.59 13.23 -0.34
C GLY A 101 -0.95 14.59 -0.94
N MET A 102 -0.54 14.87 -2.19
CA MET A 102 -0.80 16.15 -2.83
C MET A 102 -2.05 16.11 -3.72
N ARG A 103 -3.02 16.99 -3.46
CA ARG A 103 -4.25 17.15 -4.26
C ARG A 103 -5.05 15.85 -4.47
N GLY A 104 -5.14 15.05 -3.42
CA GLY A 104 -5.68 13.69 -3.42
C GLY A 104 -4.57 12.68 -3.23
N GLY A 105 -4.06 12.08 -4.28
CA GLY A 105 -2.88 11.20 -4.28
C GLY A 105 -2.05 11.47 -5.52
N PHE A 106 -0.72 11.43 -5.37
CA PHE A 106 0.19 11.53 -6.49
C PHE A 106 1.21 10.41 -6.41
N ILE A 107 1.24 9.56 -7.43
CA ILE A 107 2.17 8.43 -7.54
C ILE A 107 3.10 8.66 -8.72
N LYS A 108 4.41 8.55 -8.49
CA LYS A 108 5.44 8.49 -9.54
C LYS A 108 6.02 7.09 -9.57
N ILE A 109 6.18 6.53 -10.78
CA ILE A 109 6.74 5.21 -10.92
C ILE A 109 7.56 5.10 -12.22
N GLY A 110 8.75 4.53 -12.13
CA GLY A 110 9.60 4.28 -13.28
C GLY A 110 9.24 2.96 -13.96
N LEU A 111 9.17 2.95 -15.30
CA LEU A 111 8.91 1.76 -16.11
C LEU A 111 9.97 1.58 -17.18
N GLY A 112 10.61 0.41 -17.19
CA GLY A 112 11.61 0.05 -18.17
C GLY A 112 11.00 -0.15 -19.57
N SER A 113 11.67 0.39 -20.60
CA SER A 113 11.23 0.33 -22.00
C SER A 113 10.95 -1.09 -22.53
N ASP A 114 11.69 -2.05 -21.99
CA ASP A 114 11.67 -3.46 -22.45
C ASP A 114 10.89 -4.37 -21.47
N THR A 115 10.11 -3.78 -20.58
CA THR A 115 9.25 -4.54 -19.65
C THR A 115 8.17 -5.27 -20.42
N THR A 116 8.02 -6.57 -20.15
CA THR A 116 6.98 -7.40 -20.78
C THR A 116 5.65 -7.27 -20.05
N LYS A 117 4.55 -7.62 -20.73
CA LYS A 117 3.23 -7.74 -20.10
C LYS A 117 3.25 -8.64 -18.87
N ALA A 118 3.91 -9.82 -18.97
CA ALA A 118 4.01 -10.76 -17.86
C ALA A 118 4.74 -10.15 -16.65
N ALA A 119 5.82 -9.38 -16.88
CA ALA A 119 6.53 -8.70 -15.82
C ALA A 119 5.68 -7.59 -15.16
N LEU A 120 4.87 -6.86 -15.94
CA LEU A 120 3.92 -5.88 -15.40
C LEU A 120 2.86 -6.54 -14.52
N MET A 121 2.23 -7.62 -14.99
CA MET A 121 1.18 -8.29 -14.24
C MET A 121 1.69 -8.99 -12.97
N ASN A 122 2.99 -9.25 -12.88
CA ASN A 122 3.65 -9.76 -11.68
C ASN A 122 4.25 -8.65 -10.79
N ASP A 123 4.16 -7.39 -11.21
CA ASP A 123 4.69 -6.27 -10.44
C ASP A 123 3.95 -6.12 -9.11
N TRP A 124 4.73 -5.84 -8.08
CA TRP A 124 4.24 -5.59 -6.73
C TRP A 124 4.25 -4.09 -6.39
N MET A 125 5.15 -3.31 -7.02
CA MET A 125 5.49 -1.96 -6.59
C MET A 125 4.29 -1.01 -6.75
N LEU A 126 3.54 -1.08 -7.85
CA LEU A 126 2.40 -0.18 -8.02
C LEU A 126 1.30 -0.43 -6.98
N THR A 127 1.05 -1.70 -6.62
CA THR A 127 0.10 -2.03 -5.55
C THR A 127 0.59 -1.51 -4.20
N HIS A 128 1.88 -1.65 -3.89
CA HIS A 128 2.53 -1.11 -2.69
C HIS A 128 2.36 0.42 -2.62
N GLU A 129 2.66 1.14 -3.69
CA GLU A 129 2.48 2.59 -3.76
C GLU A 129 1.00 3.01 -3.58
N MET A 130 0.06 2.25 -4.13
CA MET A 130 -1.35 2.55 -3.95
C MET A 130 -1.85 2.26 -2.53
N ILE A 131 -1.22 1.37 -1.77
CA ILE A 131 -1.56 1.11 -0.37
C ILE A 131 -1.21 2.30 0.53
N HIS A 132 -0.11 3.00 0.27
CA HIS A 132 0.23 4.24 0.99
C HIS A 132 -0.92 5.25 0.99
N LEU A 133 -1.76 5.28 -0.05
CA LEU A 133 -2.93 6.16 -0.11
C LEU A 133 -3.93 5.92 1.02
N ALA A 134 -3.92 4.73 1.65
CA ALA A 134 -4.92 4.31 2.63
C ALA A 134 -4.52 4.58 4.08
N PHE A 135 -3.38 5.19 4.32
CA PHE A 135 -2.88 5.52 5.65
C PHE A 135 -2.52 7.01 5.74
N PRO A 136 -2.77 7.69 6.87
CA PRO A 136 -2.39 9.09 7.04
C PRO A 136 -0.87 9.22 7.12
N SER A 137 -0.33 10.34 6.65
CA SER A 137 1.08 10.67 6.86
C SER A 137 1.36 10.82 8.35
N VAL A 138 2.48 10.26 8.79
CA VAL A 138 2.97 10.34 10.17
C VAL A 138 4.35 10.99 10.21
N ALA A 139 4.85 11.34 11.39
CA ALA A 139 6.20 11.89 11.54
C ALA A 139 7.27 10.93 11.02
N ASP A 140 8.37 11.47 10.47
CA ASP A 140 9.43 10.70 9.79
C ASP A 140 10.00 9.54 10.63
N GLU A 141 10.04 9.69 11.95
CA GLU A 141 10.50 8.64 12.88
C GLU A 141 9.59 7.41 12.86
N HIS A 142 8.34 7.57 12.40
CA HIS A 142 7.35 6.51 12.27
C HIS A 142 7.17 6.00 10.83
N HIS A 143 8.01 6.42 9.90
CA HIS A 143 7.92 6.00 8.48
C HIS A 143 7.90 4.47 8.29
N TRP A 144 8.46 3.73 9.24
CA TRP A 144 8.43 2.27 9.27
C TRP A 144 7.01 1.67 9.25
N ILE A 145 5.99 2.37 9.80
CA ILE A 145 4.62 1.85 9.81
C ILE A 145 3.97 2.00 8.43
N GLU A 146 4.24 3.11 7.73
CA GLU A 146 3.74 3.34 6.37
C GLU A 146 4.28 2.29 5.40
N GLU A 147 5.61 2.08 5.43
CA GLU A 147 6.27 1.07 4.62
C GLU A 147 5.91 -0.35 5.05
N GLY A 148 5.81 -0.58 6.35
CA GLY A 148 5.44 -1.89 6.91
C GLY A 148 4.03 -2.32 6.53
N ILE A 149 3.05 -1.41 6.59
CA ILE A 149 1.68 -1.66 6.12
C ILE A 149 1.71 -2.00 4.63
N SER A 150 2.38 -1.19 3.81
CA SER A 150 2.43 -1.41 2.36
C SER A 150 3.11 -2.74 2.03
N THR A 151 4.23 -3.08 2.69
CA THR A 151 4.96 -4.33 2.49
C THR A 151 4.16 -5.57 2.89
N TYR A 152 3.42 -5.51 4.01
CA TYR A 152 2.63 -6.64 4.48
C TYR A 152 1.32 -6.81 3.73
N VAL A 153 0.61 -5.72 3.44
CA VAL A 153 -0.73 -5.74 2.85
C VAL A 153 -0.70 -5.99 1.35
N GLU A 154 0.36 -5.55 0.64
CA GLU A 154 0.47 -5.68 -0.82
C GLU A 154 0.19 -7.10 -1.33
N PRO A 155 0.91 -8.14 -0.89
CA PRO A 155 0.68 -9.49 -1.38
C PRO A 155 -0.70 -10.03 -0.98
N ILE A 156 -1.21 -9.67 0.20
CA ILE A 156 -2.55 -10.07 0.66
C ILE A 156 -3.62 -9.46 -0.23
N ALA A 157 -3.50 -8.19 -0.58
CA ALA A 157 -4.43 -7.49 -1.46
C ALA A 157 -4.47 -8.14 -2.85
N ARG A 158 -3.31 -8.49 -3.40
CA ARG A 158 -3.20 -9.20 -4.70
C ARG A 158 -3.80 -10.60 -4.66
N ILE A 159 -3.62 -11.35 -3.57
CA ILE A 159 -4.26 -12.67 -3.40
C ILE A 159 -5.78 -12.52 -3.42
N ARG A 160 -6.33 -11.57 -2.65
CA ARG A 160 -7.77 -11.35 -2.55
C ARG A 160 -8.39 -10.88 -3.86
N ALA A 161 -7.61 -10.22 -4.72
CA ALA A 161 -8.00 -9.88 -6.08
C ALA A 161 -7.70 -10.98 -7.11
N SER A 162 -7.21 -12.14 -6.69
CA SER A 162 -6.81 -13.26 -7.56
C SER A 162 -5.65 -12.96 -8.51
N HIS A 163 -4.79 -12.01 -8.16
CA HIS A 163 -3.60 -11.64 -8.93
C HIS A 163 -2.32 -12.31 -8.43
N MET A 164 -2.37 -13.03 -7.31
CA MET A 164 -1.23 -13.73 -6.72
C MET A 164 -1.71 -15.02 -6.03
N LYS A 165 -0.85 -16.03 -5.98
CA LYS A 165 -1.12 -17.27 -5.26
C LYS A 165 -0.69 -17.15 -3.79
N GLU A 166 -1.42 -17.83 -2.90
CA GLU A 166 -1.13 -17.82 -1.45
C GLU A 166 0.25 -18.39 -1.15
N GLU A 167 0.64 -19.48 -1.80
CA GLU A 167 1.94 -20.13 -1.60
C GLU A 167 3.12 -19.20 -1.96
N GLN A 168 2.94 -18.38 -2.99
CA GLN A 168 3.95 -17.40 -3.39
C GLN A 168 4.17 -16.35 -2.30
N MET A 169 3.09 -15.81 -1.73
CA MET A 169 3.17 -14.83 -0.64
C MET A 169 3.89 -15.43 0.57
N TRP A 170 3.50 -16.64 1.00
CA TRP A 170 4.13 -17.25 2.17
C TRP A 170 5.60 -17.58 1.92
N ALA A 171 5.98 -17.98 0.70
CA ALA A 171 7.38 -18.19 0.33
C ALA A 171 8.19 -16.88 0.41
N ASP A 172 7.63 -15.78 -0.09
CA ASP A 172 8.26 -14.47 -0.02
C ASP A 172 8.38 -13.98 1.43
N LEU A 173 7.36 -14.16 2.26
CA LEU A 173 7.40 -13.77 3.68
C LEU A 173 8.38 -14.62 4.50
N ILE A 174 8.47 -15.95 4.26
CA ILE A 174 9.48 -16.80 4.90
C ILE A 174 10.91 -16.33 4.57
N ARG A 175 11.16 -15.98 3.31
CA ARG A 175 12.49 -15.55 2.84
C ARG A 175 12.86 -14.17 3.39
N ASP A 176 11.92 -13.24 3.40
CA ASP A 176 12.23 -11.81 3.55
C ASP A 176 11.88 -11.23 4.92
N MET A 177 10.88 -11.75 5.62
CA MET A 177 10.48 -11.26 6.96
C MET A 177 11.60 -11.34 8.02
N PRO A 178 12.54 -12.31 7.98
CA PRO A 178 13.69 -12.30 8.87
C PRO A 178 14.59 -11.05 8.77
N LYS A 179 14.58 -10.33 7.63
CA LYS A 179 15.30 -9.05 7.45
C LYS A 179 14.78 -7.94 8.36
N GLY A 180 13.56 -8.09 8.87
CA GLY A 180 12.93 -7.17 9.81
C GLY A 180 13.28 -7.41 11.27
N GLN A 181 13.97 -8.49 11.60
CA GLN A 181 14.41 -8.76 12.97
C GLN A 181 15.46 -7.75 13.43
N PRO A 182 15.52 -7.43 14.73
CA PRO A 182 16.55 -6.55 15.26
C PRO A 182 17.95 -7.14 15.06
N GLU A 183 18.88 -6.30 14.65
CA GLU A 183 20.30 -6.60 14.55
C GLU A 183 21.08 -5.95 15.70
N ALA A 184 22.40 -6.21 15.77
CA ALA A 184 23.25 -5.59 16.78
C ALA A 184 23.21 -4.04 16.68
N GLY A 185 22.89 -3.38 17.77
CA GLY A 185 22.75 -1.91 17.83
C GLY A 185 21.33 -1.40 17.55
N ASP A 186 20.35 -2.27 17.27
CA ASP A 186 18.94 -1.88 17.11
C ASP A 186 18.42 -1.24 18.41
N GLN A 187 17.67 -0.14 18.27
CA GLN A 187 17.09 0.62 19.36
C GLN A 187 15.54 0.69 19.30
N GLY A 188 14.92 -0.19 18.51
CA GLY A 188 13.49 -0.20 18.28
C GLY A 188 13.08 0.49 16.99
N LEU A 189 11.80 0.34 16.63
CA LEU A 189 11.28 0.73 15.32
C LEU A 189 11.35 2.25 15.07
N ASP A 190 11.11 3.08 16.08
CA ASP A 190 11.17 4.55 15.97
C ASP A 190 12.60 5.10 15.91
N ARG A 191 13.62 4.28 16.17
CA ARG A 191 15.01 4.74 16.31
C ARG A 191 15.99 4.04 15.39
N THR A 192 15.57 3.00 14.68
CA THR A 192 16.42 2.22 13.79
C THR A 192 15.86 2.27 12.37
N HIS A 193 16.44 3.13 11.53
CA HIS A 193 15.95 3.44 10.19
C HIS A 193 16.74 2.72 9.08
N THR A 194 17.20 1.48 9.33
CA THR A 194 17.77 0.65 8.27
C THR A 194 16.67 0.18 7.33
N TRP A 195 17.01 -0.09 6.07
CA TRP A 195 16.04 -0.60 5.10
C TRP A 195 15.28 -1.84 5.62
N GLY A 196 16.00 -2.80 6.22
CA GLY A 196 15.39 -3.99 6.79
C GLY A 196 14.37 -3.66 7.90
N ARG A 197 14.75 -2.75 8.82
CA ARG A 197 13.84 -2.37 9.93
C ARG A 197 12.66 -1.52 9.47
N THR A 198 12.86 -0.63 8.49
CA THR A 198 11.79 0.20 7.96
C THR A 198 10.74 -0.65 7.24
N TYR A 199 11.12 -1.44 6.25
CA TYR A 199 10.19 -2.22 5.44
C TYR A 199 9.75 -3.51 6.14
N TRP A 200 10.71 -4.36 6.47
CA TRP A 200 10.41 -5.69 7.00
C TRP A 200 10.16 -5.70 8.52
N GLY A 201 10.76 -4.76 9.27
CA GLY A 201 10.42 -4.57 10.69
C GLY A 201 9.00 -4.04 10.86
N GLY A 202 8.59 -3.11 10.00
CA GLY A 202 7.21 -2.66 9.93
C GLY A 202 6.24 -3.75 9.47
N ALA A 203 6.62 -4.55 8.46
CA ALA A 203 5.83 -5.70 8.02
C ALA A 203 5.70 -6.78 9.11
N LEU A 204 6.77 -7.01 9.87
CA LEU A 204 6.79 -7.92 11.02
C LEU A 204 5.83 -7.46 12.13
N PHE A 205 5.82 -6.17 12.44
CA PHE A 205 4.85 -5.57 13.35
C PHE A 205 3.41 -5.79 12.86
N CYS A 206 3.13 -5.53 11.57
CA CYS A 206 1.81 -5.73 10.97
C CYS A 206 1.37 -7.20 10.98
N PHE A 207 2.28 -8.12 10.68
CA PHE A 207 2.01 -9.56 10.72
C PHE A 207 1.70 -10.03 12.15
N ASP A 208 2.51 -9.60 13.12
CA ASP A 208 2.28 -9.95 14.51
C ASP A 208 0.95 -9.41 15.02
N ALA A 209 0.63 -8.16 14.68
CA ALA A 209 -0.64 -7.54 14.99
C ALA A 209 -1.82 -8.28 14.37
N ASP A 210 -1.76 -8.67 13.08
CA ASP A 210 -2.86 -9.37 12.40
C ASP A 210 -3.14 -10.73 13.06
N VAL A 211 -2.08 -11.51 13.36
CA VAL A 211 -2.21 -12.80 14.05
C VAL A 211 -2.81 -12.61 15.45
N GLU A 212 -2.32 -11.63 16.21
CA GLU A 212 -2.75 -11.42 17.59
C GLU A 212 -4.19 -10.87 17.68
N ILE A 213 -4.57 -9.92 16.83
CA ILE A 213 -5.95 -9.44 16.73
C ILE A 213 -6.89 -10.61 16.41
N ARG A 214 -6.55 -11.46 15.44
CA ARG A 214 -7.36 -12.62 15.08
C ARG A 214 -7.46 -13.63 16.22
N ARG A 215 -6.36 -13.87 16.94
CA ARG A 215 -6.35 -14.74 18.10
C ARG A 215 -7.29 -14.23 19.20
N GLN A 216 -7.19 -12.94 19.56
CA GLN A 216 -8.02 -12.33 20.63
C GLN A 216 -9.50 -12.26 20.25
N THR A 217 -9.80 -12.02 18.98
CA THR A 217 -11.16 -11.85 18.48
C THR A 217 -11.79 -13.15 17.98
N GLN A 218 -11.13 -14.30 18.17
CA GLN A 218 -11.57 -15.57 17.62
C GLN A 218 -11.78 -15.49 16.09
N ASN A 219 -10.82 -14.85 15.41
CA ASN A 219 -10.81 -14.64 13.97
C ASN A 219 -11.96 -13.78 13.39
N LYS A 220 -12.68 -13.03 14.25
CA LYS A 220 -13.76 -12.13 13.82
C LYS A 220 -13.21 -10.80 13.28
N LYS A 221 -12.04 -10.40 13.70
CA LYS A 221 -11.33 -9.18 13.30
C LYS A 221 -9.89 -9.51 12.96
N GLY A 222 -9.28 -8.68 12.11
CA GLY A 222 -7.86 -8.74 11.76
C GLY A 222 -7.31 -7.35 11.46
N LEU A 223 -6.07 -7.27 11.03
CA LEU A 223 -5.44 -6.00 10.67
C LEU A 223 -6.22 -5.25 9.57
N GLN A 224 -6.88 -5.98 8.68
CA GLN A 224 -7.75 -5.39 7.66
C GLN A 224 -8.87 -4.53 8.28
N ASP A 225 -9.50 -4.99 9.35
CA ASP A 225 -10.56 -4.24 10.05
C ASP A 225 -9.98 -2.98 10.71
N ALA A 226 -8.79 -3.09 11.30
CA ALA A 226 -8.05 -1.99 11.88
C ALA A 226 -7.76 -0.89 10.85
N LEU A 227 -7.18 -1.25 9.70
CA LEU A 227 -6.83 -0.32 8.62
C LEU A 227 -8.06 0.28 7.94
N ARG A 228 -9.13 -0.50 7.76
CA ARG A 228 -10.44 0.02 7.32
C ARG A 228 -11.03 1.01 8.32
N GLY A 229 -10.84 0.77 9.62
CA GLY A 229 -11.24 1.70 10.68
C GLY A 229 -10.55 3.05 10.55
N ILE A 230 -9.24 3.07 10.35
CA ILE A 230 -8.46 4.30 10.09
C ILE A 230 -9.02 5.02 8.86
N LEU A 231 -9.14 4.31 7.73
CA LEU A 231 -9.63 4.89 6.49
C LEU A 231 -11.06 5.44 6.61
N ASN A 232 -11.95 4.78 7.35
CA ASN A 232 -13.32 5.22 7.60
C ASN A 232 -13.40 6.42 8.54
N ALA A 233 -12.42 6.59 9.42
CA ALA A 233 -12.27 7.78 10.27
C ALA A 233 -11.64 8.98 9.52
N GLY A 234 -11.38 8.84 8.21
CA GLY A 234 -10.80 9.88 7.36
C GLY A 234 -9.27 9.82 7.25
N GLY A 235 -8.60 8.88 7.91
CA GLY A 235 -7.15 8.72 7.84
C GLY A 235 -6.71 8.13 6.49
N ASN A 236 -6.16 8.97 5.62
CA ASN A 236 -5.57 8.61 4.33
C ASN A 236 -4.39 9.53 4.05
N ILE A 237 -3.64 9.32 2.99
CA ILE A 237 -2.41 10.04 2.65
C ILE A 237 -2.55 11.57 2.60
N THR A 238 -3.76 12.12 2.50
CA THR A 238 -3.98 13.58 2.45
C THR A 238 -4.06 14.22 3.84
N GLU A 239 -3.99 13.42 4.90
CA GLU A 239 -4.11 13.81 6.28
C GLU A 239 -2.81 13.55 7.03
N ASP A 240 -2.43 14.46 7.92
CA ASP A 240 -1.31 14.29 8.84
C ASP A 240 -1.86 13.90 10.22
N TRP A 241 -1.50 12.73 10.71
CA TRP A 241 -1.93 12.24 12.02
C TRP A 241 -0.73 11.87 12.91
N GLU A 242 -0.89 12.08 14.21
CA GLU A 242 -0.04 11.42 15.20
C GLU A 242 -0.22 9.89 15.09
N LEU A 243 0.87 9.12 15.07
CA LEU A 243 0.80 7.66 14.99
C LEU A 243 -0.09 7.09 16.10
N THR A 244 0.03 7.61 17.32
CA THR A 244 -0.79 7.19 18.47
C THR A 244 -2.29 7.39 18.27
N LYS A 245 -2.71 8.40 17.48
CA LYS A 245 -4.10 8.58 17.07
C LYS A 245 -4.52 7.47 16.10
N ALA A 246 -3.70 7.18 15.09
CA ALA A 246 -3.99 6.13 14.12
C ALA A 246 -4.14 4.76 14.80
N LEU A 247 -3.21 4.39 15.69
CA LEU A 247 -3.25 3.14 16.44
C LEU A 247 -4.49 3.01 17.34
N LYS A 248 -4.88 4.08 18.03
CA LYS A 248 -6.11 4.09 18.84
C LYS A 248 -7.37 3.89 18.02
N VAL A 249 -7.48 4.52 16.85
CA VAL A 249 -8.61 4.34 15.93
C VAL A 249 -8.65 2.90 15.42
N ALA A 250 -7.51 2.32 15.10
CA ALA A 250 -7.35 0.94 14.66
C ALA A 250 -7.77 -0.06 15.75
N ASP A 251 -7.30 0.14 16.98
CA ASP A 251 -7.68 -0.68 18.13
C ASP A 251 -9.18 -0.60 18.43
N GLN A 252 -9.78 0.58 18.35
CA GLN A 252 -11.23 0.75 18.49
C GLN A 252 -12.02 -0.03 17.42
N ALA A 253 -11.54 -0.05 16.17
CA ALA A 253 -12.19 -0.77 15.08
C ALA A 253 -12.16 -2.30 15.25
N THR A 254 -11.14 -2.81 15.93
CA THR A 254 -10.99 -4.25 16.23
C THR A 254 -11.58 -4.65 17.59
N GLY A 255 -11.76 -3.70 18.51
CA GLY A 255 -12.14 -3.94 19.89
C GLY A 255 -11.01 -4.56 20.72
N THR A 256 -9.74 -4.30 20.33
CA THR A 256 -8.53 -4.77 21.03
C THR A 256 -7.62 -3.59 21.37
N THR A 257 -6.48 -3.84 22.02
CA THR A 257 -5.40 -2.87 22.26
C THR A 257 -4.09 -3.30 21.60
N VAL A 258 -4.15 -4.28 20.70
CA VAL A 258 -3.00 -5.01 20.16
C VAL A 258 -2.00 -4.07 19.49
N LEU A 259 -2.47 -3.14 18.65
CA LEU A 259 -1.59 -2.25 17.90
C LEU A 259 -0.87 -1.27 18.84
N THR A 260 -1.59 -0.70 19.80
CA THR A 260 -1.00 0.19 20.81
C THR A 260 -0.01 -0.56 21.71
N ASP A 261 -0.33 -1.77 22.13
CA ASP A 261 0.51 -2.58 23.00
C ASP A 261 1.81 -3.02 22.31
N LEU A 262 1.72 -3.51 21.06
CA LEU A 262 2.89 -3.88 20.25
C LEU A 262 3.78 -2.66 19.96
N TYR A 263 3.18 -1.52 19.61
CA TYR A 263 3.93 -0.28 19.43
C TYR A 263 4.72 0.10 20.68
N ASN A 264 4.10 0.09 21.85
CA ASN A 264 4.77 0.39 23.11
C ASN A 264 5.87 -0.61 23.47
N GLN A 265 5.80 -1.83 22.96
CA GLN A 265 6.86 -2.83 23.14
C GLN A 265 8.03 -2.65 22.18
N MET A 266 7.77 -2.25 20.92
CA MET A 266 8.74 -2.32 19.82
C MET A 266 9.35 -0.96 19.43
N LYS A 267 8.73 0.17 19.83
CA LYS A 267 9.12 1.51 19.37
C LYS A 267 10.55 1.93 19.78
N ASP A 268 10.97 1.56 20.99
CA ASP A 268 12.23 2.01 21.61
C ASP A 268 13.11 0.86 22.13
N LYS A 269 12.80 -0.38 21.71
CA LYS A 269 13.52 -1.60 22.13
C LYS A 269 13.63 -2.60 20.97
N PRO A 270 14.75 -3.34 20.91
CA PRO A 270 14.89 -4.46 19.98
C PRO A 270 14.06 -5.66 20.46
N VAL A 271 12.92 -5.88 19.84
CA VAL A 271 12.05 -7.03 20.11
C VAL A 271 12.11 -7.99 18.94
N SER A 272 12.52 -9.23 19.22
CA SER A 272 12.53 -10.31 18.23
C SER A 272 11.20 -11.08 18.27
N VAL A 273 10.72 -11.47 17.10
CA VAL A 273 9.52 -12.29 16.92
C VAL A 273 9.94 -13.70 16.56
N ASP A 274 9.40 -14.72 17.24
CA ASP A 274 9.64 -16.11 16.88
C ASP A 274 8.85 -16.51 15.63
N LEU A 275 9.45 -16.23 14.48
CA LEU A 275 8.85 -16.53 13.18
C LEU A 275 8.67 -18.03 12.96
N GLN A 276 9.58 -18.89 13.47
CA GLN A 276 9.49 -20.33 13.29
C GLN A 276 8.27 -20.90 13.99
N GLU A 277 8.03 -20.48 15.24
CA GLU A 277 6.83 -20.89 15.96
C GLU A 277 5.57 -20.34 15.29
N LYS A 278 5.58 -19.10 14.79
CA LYS A 278 4.42 -18.53 14.07
C LYS A 278 4.11 -19.30 12.78
N TRP A 279 5.10 -19.64 11.97
CA TRP A 279 4.90 -20.44 10.76
C TRP A 279 4.30 -21.81 11.12
N LYS A 280 4.85 -22.47 12.12
CA LYS A 280 4.34 -23.76 12.61
C LYS A 280 2.89 -23.66 13.08
N GLN A 281 2.53 -22.65 13.88
CA GLN A 281 1.16 -22.47 14.37
C GLN A 281 0.18 -22.20 13.25
N LEU A 282 0.58 -21.41 12.25
CA LEU A 282 -0.23 -21.11 11.07
C LEU A 282 -0.28 -22.27 10.07
N GLY A 283 0.55 -23.30 10.23
CA GLY A 283 0.65 -24.44 9.32
C GLY A 283 1.31 -24.07 7.99
N ILE A 284 2.38 -23.27 8.04
CA ILE A 284 3.16 -22.86 6.89
C ILE A 284 4.52 -23.58 6.99
N GLU A 285 4.76 -24.53 6.11
CA GLU A 285 5.96 -25.35 6.07
C GLU A 285 6.77 -25.03 4.80
N TRP A 286 8.08 -24.87 4.93
CA TRP A 286 9.00 -24.71 3.82
C TRP A 286 9.93 -25.93 3.73
N ASP A 287 9.91 -26.64 2.62
CA ASP A 287 10.75 -27.84 2.40
C ASP A 287 12.10 -27.59 1.73
N GLY A 288 12.44 -26.32 1.50
CA GLY A 288 13.65 -25.90 0.78
C GLY A 288 13.38 -25.54 -0.70
N SER A 289 12.21 -25.87 -1.23
CA SER A 289 11.82 -25.59 -2.62
C SER A 289 10.43 -25.00 -2.76
N ALA A 290 9.47 -25.42 -1.92
CA ALA A 290 8.08 -24.99 -1.97
C ALA A 290 7.48 -24.80 -0.59
N VAL A 291 6.40 -24.01 -0.53
CA VAL A 291 5.55 -23.87 0.65
C VAL A 291 4.46 -24.93 0.62
N HIS A 292 4.27 -25.58 1.76
CA HIS A 292 3.16 -26.51 2.03
C HIS A 292 2.26 -25.92 3.11
N LEU A 293 0.97 -25.91 2.84
CA LEU A 293 -0.03 -25.34 3.76
C LEU A 293 -0.79 -26.47 4.47
N ARG A 294 -0.66 -26.50 5.81
CA ARG A 294 -1.26 -27.52 6.67
C ARG A 294 -2.55 -26.99 7.30
N ASP A 295 -3.68 -27.55 6.92
CA ASP A 295 -4.97 -27.14 7.45
C ASP A 295 -5.30 -27.74 8.83
N ASP A 296 -4.54 -28.72 9.29
CA ASP A 296 -4.60 -29.32 10.61
C ASP A 296 -3.81 -28.56 11.69
N ALA A 297 -3.09 -27.49 11.33
CA ALA A 297 -2.33 -26.68 12.29
C ALA A 297 -3.25 -25.85 13.21
N PRO A 298 -2.81 -25.56 14.46
CA PRO A 298 -3.66 -24.92 15.47
C PRO A 298 -4.28 -23.59 15.06
N GLN A 299 -3.58 -22.81 14.23
CA GLN A 299 -4.00 -21.48 13.75
C GLN A 299 -4.17 -21.44 12.21
N ALA A 300 -4.37 -22.57 11.54
CA ALA A 300 -4.61 -22.60 10.09
C ALA A 300 -5.82 -21.76 9.66
N ALA A 301 -6.84 -21.65 10.51
CA ALA A 301 -7.98 -20.77 10.27
C ALA A 301 -7.58 -19.28 10.24
N ILE A 302 -6.59 -18.87 11.04
CA ILE A 302 -6.03 -17.49 10.99
C ILE A 302 -5.29 -17.28 9.66
N ARG A 303 -4.43 -18.21 9.24
CA ARG A 303 -3.76 -18.14 7.94
C ARG A 303 -4.76 -17.92 6.80
N ARG A 304 -5.78 -18.77 6.69
CA ARG A 304 -6.82 -18.63 5.67
C ARG A 304 -7.56 -17.30 5.72
N ALA A 305 -7.85 -16.81 6.92
CA ALA A 305 -8.54 -15.53 7.06
C ALA A 305 -7.65 -14.32 6.70
N ILE A 306 -6.32 -14.40 6.88
CA ILE A 306 -5.38 -13.39 6.39
C ILE A 306 -5.50 -13.27 4.87
N THR A 307 -5.41 -14.36 4.14
CA THR A 307 -5.44 -14.38 2.68
C THR A 307 -6.84 -14.29 2.09
N GLY A 308 -7.87 -14.52 2.91
CA GLY A 308 -9.26 -14.58 2.43
C GLY A 308 -9.59 -15.90 1.73
N ALA A 309 -8.76 -16.94 1.92
CA ALA A 309 -9.02 -18.26 1.37
C ALA A 309 -10.28 -18.89 2.01
N ALA A 310 -11.08 -19.58 1.22
CA ALA A 310 -12.25 -20.30 1.71
C ALA A 310 -11.84 -21.42 2.68
N SER A 311 -12.65 -21.67 3.71
CA SER A 311 -12.46 -22.85 4.56
C SER A 311 -12.61 -24.12 3.71
N PRO A 312 -11.81 -25.18 3.99
CA PRO A 312 -12.01 -26.47 3.31
C PRO A 312 -13.47 -26.93 3.46
N ALA A 313 -14.04 -27.42 2.37
CA ALA A 313 -15.40 -27.97 2.38
C ALA A 313 -15.49 -29.13 3.38
N GLY A 314 -16.09 -28.89 4.56
CA GLY A 314 -16.19 -29.87 5.65
C GLY A 314 -16.49 -29.29 7.02
N SER A 315 -16.38 -28.00 7.25
CA SER A 315 -16.82 -27.38 8.49
C SER A 315 -18.32 -27.05 8.39
N ASN A 316 -19.13 -27.70 9.20
CA ASN A 316 -20.61 -27.60 9.25
C ASN A 316 -21.20 -26.18 9.51
N ALA A 317 -20.36 -25.15 9.55
CA ALA A 317 -20.78 -23.77 9.75
C ALA A 317 -21.25 -23.08 8.45
N ASP A 318 -20.73 -23.47 7.28
CA ASP A 318 -21.07 -22.80 6.00
C ASP A 318 -22.36 -23.34 5.37
N ALA A 319 -22.76 -24.56 5.71
CA ALA A 319 -24.01 -25.16 5.21
C ALA A 319 -25.27 -24.41 5.69
N SER A 320 -25.21 -23.76 6.85
CA SER A 320 -26.32 -22.98 7.41
C SER A 320 -26.50 -21.61 6.73
N ILE A 321 -25.39 -20.98 6.31
CA ILE A 321 -25.41 -19.68 5.64
C ILE A 321 -25.84 -19.83 4.19
N GLN A 322 -25.36 -20.87 3.49
CA GLN A 322 -25.75 -21.15 2.11
C GLN A 322 -27.22 -21.59 2.03
N SER A 323 -27.72 -22.33 3.03
CA SER A 323 -29.14 -22.71 3.13
C SER A 323 -30.03 -21.51 3.36
N ALA A 324 -29.61 -20.55 4.18
CA ALA A 324 -30.36 -19.30 4.43
C ALA A 324 -30.40 -18.40 3.16
N ALA A 325 -29.29 -18.29 2.43
CA ALA A 325 -29.21 -17.52 1.19
C ALA A 325 -30.11 -18.13 0.09
N ASN A 326 -30.15 -19.46 -0.03
CA ASN A 326 -31.01 -20.16 -0.99
C ASN A 326 -32.50 -20.07 -0.60
N ALA A 327 -32.83 -20.06 0.68
CA ALA A 327 -34.21 -19.89 1.17
C ALA A 327 -34.76 -18.47 0.85
N ILE A 328 -33.92 -17.44 0.97
CA ILE A 328 -34.26 -16.06 0.62
C ILE A 328 -34.50 -15.90 -0.90
N ALA A 329 -33.64 -16.55 -1.72
CA ALA A 329 -33.80 -16.52 -3.17
C ALA A 329 -35.09 -17.21 -3.67
N VAL A 330 -35.51 -18.30 -3.02
CA VAL A 330 -36.76 -19.03 -3.35
C VAL A 330 -37.96 -18.23 -2.94
N MET A 331 -37.91 -17.44 -1.86
CA MET A 331 -39.05 -16.58 -1.45
C MET A 331 -39.20 -15.33 -2.32
N ALA A 332 -38.11 -14.81 -2.87
CA ALA A 332 -38.13 -13.68 -3.80
C ALA A 332 -38.72 -14.05 -5.18
N GLY A 333 -38.52 -15.30 -5.63
CA GLY A 333 -39.03 -15.79 -6.92
C GLY A 333 -40.53 -16.15 -6.96
N ARG A 334 -41.23 -16.15 -5.81
CA ARG A 334 -42.68 -16.49 -5.74
C ARG A 334 -43.64 -15.30 -5.71
N LYS A 335 -43.18 -14.07 -5.89
CA LYS A 335 -44.01 -12.87 -5.92
C LYS A 335 -44.26 -12.29 -7.31
N SER A 336 -43.96 -13.04 -8.38
CA SER A 336 -44.28 -12.64 -9.76
C SER A 336 -44.89 -13.84 -10.52
N SER A 337 -46.11 -14.17 -10.19
CA SER A 337 -47.09 -14.90 -11.06
C SER A 337 -48.49 -14.61 -10.57
#